data_54f709cc4e374f04d8079b27d97d100a
#
_entry.id   54f709cc4e374f04d8079b27d97d100a
#
_cell.length_a   1.000
_cell.length_b   1.000
_cell.length_c   1.000
_cell.angle_alpha   90.00
_cell.angle_beta   90.00
_cell.angle_gamma   90.00
#
_symmetry.space_group_name_H-M   'P 1'
#
loop_
_entity.id
_entity.type
_entity.pdbx_description
1 polymer ?
#
loop_
_entity_poly.entity_id
_entity_poly.type
_entity_poly.pdbx_seq_one_letter_code
_entity_poly.pdbx_strand_id
1 'polypeptide(L)'
;MIKKIAHAIPVLLLFPCLLFYLGCAQTAGPARMETLVAVDQDHSMYAEINAQTKLAYEGGVLPLTTTPVVGKPAQNYSPVAKPAAEPLGPDEIRVTILGSGDPFVKRGQASASVMIEAGNEQHDIFFFDLGSGAVANFNGLQLPVTSTTKVFLTHLHADHMGDLPTLMGSIAKSGRRDPVEIWGPAGDTEELGTLAFARHLEAAMAWDYLSMSGHPGQSGARLTATEVPYDKPVTVYERNGVTISSFPVIHIMNGAVGYRFDYKGRSVVFTGDTQPSRTTVEACKGGVDLLIHETFPSAPVFAQKAGVPEKQAELVVNYSHTSPAMAGKVFKKAGARMSVMWHLAVDHDTVGPAYQEMRSHYAGPVTIAQDLTVFNITKDAVVVRQAAVNPVAWPVIGTSRVSGPPLAQPVKAPDWWAGVMIEN
;
A
#
# COMPACT_ATOMS: atom_id res chain seq x y z
N MET A 1 51.09 -23.79 -14.28
CA MET A 1 50.02 -24.30 -15.15
C MET A 1 48.74 -24.26 -14.35
N ILE A 2 48.03 -23.16 -14.38
CA ILE A 2 46.76 -22.99 -13.68
C ILE A 2 45.70 -22.72 -14.75
N LYS A 3 44.82 -23.68 -14.98
CA LYS A 3 43.68 -23.54 -15.89
C LYS A 3 42.63 -22.64 -15.26
N LYS A 4 42.39 -21.49 -15.88
CA LYS A 4 41.23 -20.65 -15.62
C LYS A 4 39.98 -21.36 -16.15
N ILE A 5 39.05 -21.70 -15.28
CA ILE A 5 37.69 -22.09 -15.64
C ILE A 5 36.89 -20.81 -15.61
N ALA A 6 36.57 -20.29 -16.78
CA ALA A 6 35.61 -19.18 -16.91
C ALA A 6 34.19 -19.78 -16.83
N HIS A 7 33.48 -19.47 -15.75
CA HIS A 7 32.02 -19.70 -15.71
C HIS A 7 31.36 -18.55 -16.42
N ALA A 8 30.83 -18.82 -17.59
CA ALA A 8 29.94 -17.93 -18.29
C ALA A 8 28.60 -17.85 -17.52
N ILE A 9 28.34 -16.70 -16.95
CA ILE A 9 27.01 -16.34 -16.43
C ILE A 9 26.17 -16.00 -17.65
N PRO A 10 25.03 -16.61 -17.90
CA PRO A 10 24.14 -16.13 -18.95
C PRO A 10 23.51 -14.82 -18.49
N VAL A 11 23.94 -13.74 -19.13
CA VAL A 11 23.22 -12.46 -19.10
C VAL A 11 21.87 -12.73 -19.78
N LEU A 12 20.83 -12.85 -18.99
CA LEU A 12 19.48 -13.02 -19.51
C LEU A 12 18.60 -11.89 -19.02
N LEU A 13 18.16 -11.13 -20.01
CA LEU A 13 16.97 -10.30 -20.04
C LEU A 13 16.97 -9.00 -19.21
N LEU A 14 17.68 -8.04 -19.74
CA LEU A 14 17.19 -6.66 -19.74
C LEU A 14 15.78 -6.65 -20.33
N PHE A 15 14.81 -6.32 -19.53
CA PHE A 15 13.46 -6.00 -19.95
C PHE A 15 13.50 -4.87 -20.98
N PRO A 16 12.98 -5.04 -22.17
CA PRO A 16 12.81 -3.91 -23.07
C PRO A 16 11.51 -3.18 -22.70
N CYS A 17 11.51 -2.41 -21.64
CA CYS A 17 10.50 -1.37 -21.43
C CYS A 17 10.69 -0.16 -22.38
N LEU A 18 11.53 -0.28 -23.39
CA LEU A 18 11.90 0.85 -24.25
C LEU A 18 11.61 0.62 -25.74
N LEU A 19 10.53 -0.08 -26.09
CA LEU A 19 10.16 -0.28 -27.51
C LEU A 19 8.67 -0.02 -27.79
N PHE A 20 8.10 1.04 -27.20
CA PHE A 20 6.77 1.53 -27.61
C PHE A 20 6.77 2.96 -28.18
N TYR A 21 7.89 3.44 -28.69
CA TYR A 21 7.92 4.75 -29.34
C TYR A 21 8.77 4.71 -30.63
N LEU A 22 8.37 3.94 -31.62
CA LEU A 22 8.76 4.20 -33.02
C LEU A 22 8.03 3.18 -33.93
N GLY A 23 6.90 3.60 -34.45
CA GLY A 23 6.27 2.83 -35.52
C GLY A 23 4.78 3.05 -35.68
N CYS A 24 4.35 4.27 -36.00
CA CYS A 24 3.10 4.51 -36.69
C CYS A 24 3.11 5.88 -37.33
N ALA A 25 3.83 5.99 -38.43
CA ALA A 25 3.53 6.98 -39.45
C ALA A 25 2.99 6.21 -40.66
N GLN A 26 1.75 5.81 -40.61
CA GLN A 26 0.96 5.52 -41.81
C GLN A 26 -0.37 6.24 -41.64
N THR A 27 -0.59 7.15 -42.57
CA THR A 27 -1.81 7.91 -42.81
C THR A 27 -3.01 6.97 -42.97
N ALA A 28 -3.79 6.83 -41.90
CA ALA A 28 -5.13 6.27 -41.99
C ALA A 28 -6.12 7.45 -41.99
N GLY A 29 -6.94 7.54 -43.05
CA GLY A 29 -8.04 8.48 -43.18
C GLY A 29 -9.06 8.30 -42.03
N PRO A 30 -10.08 9.16 -41.93
CA PRO A 30 -11.00 9.20 -40.82
C PRO A 30 -11.76 7.89 -40.69
N ALA A 31 -11.27 6.98 -39.85
CA ALA A 31 -12.05 5.82 -39.46
C ALA A 31 -13.18 6.27 -38.57
N ARG A 32 -14.41 6.00 -39.04
CA ARG A 32 -15.66 6.27 -38.37
C ARG A 32 -15.62 5.82 -36.90
N MET A 33 -15.95 6.74 -36.05
CA MET A 33 -16.20 6.55 -34.61
C MET A 33 -17.62 5.94 -34.43
N GLU A 34 -17.88 4.80 -35.04
CA GLU A 34 -19.19 4.13 -35.00
C GLU A 34 -19.16 2.70 -34.43
N THR A 35 -18.08 2.27 -33.80
CA THR A 35 -18.01 0.89 -33.29
C THR A 35 -17.71 0.80 -31.77
N LEU A 36 -18.09 1.82 -31.02
CA LEU A 36 -18.03 1.77 -29.55
C LEU A 36 -19.40 1.68 -28.86
N VAL A 37 -20.44 1.29 -29.60
CA VAL A 37 -21.82 1.14 -29.06
C VAL A 37 -22.35 -0.25 -29.38
N ALA A 38 -21.59 -1.27 -29.05
CA ALA A 38 -22.11 -2.63 -29.01
C ALA A 38 -21.34 -3.44 -28.00
N VAL A 39 -21.20 -2.96 -26.77
CA VAL A 39 -20.94 -3.81 -25.63
C VAL A 39 -22.30 -4.18 -25.06
N ASP A 40 -22.63 -5.40 -25.28
CA ASP A 40 -23.92 -6.03 -25.11
C ASP A 40 -24.42 -5.97 -23.67
N GLN A 41 -25.74 -6.00 -23.55
CA GLN A 41 -26.61 -5.65 -22.44
C GLN A 41 -26.75 -6.74 -21.37
N ASP A 42 -25.76 -7.57 -21.13
CA ASP A 42 -25.80 -8.45 -19.96
C ASP A 42 -25.11 -7.82 -18.74
N HIS A 43 -25.47 -6.56 -18.50
CA HIS A 43 -24.83 -5.67 -17.54
C HIS A 43 -25.48 -5.63 -16.16
N SER A 44 -26.41 -6.51 -15.83
CA SER A 44 -27.09 -6.39 -14.53
C SER A 44 -26.11 -6.57 -13.35
N MET A 45 -25.18 -7.52 -13.47
CA MET A 45 -24.15 -7.74 -12.46
C MET A 45 -23.09 -6.61 -12.44
N TYR A 46 -22.72 -6.08 -13.61
CA TYR A 46 -21.76 -4.97 -13.72
C TYR A 46 -22.36 -3.63 -13.35
N ALA A 47 -23.61 -3.39 -13.68
CA ALA A 47 -24.34 -2.21 -13.22
C ALA A 47 -24.49 -2.22 -11.70
N GLU A 48 -24.71 -3.39 -11.11
CA GLU A 48 -24.81 -3.57 -9.67
C GLU A 48 -23.44 -3.43 -8.96
N ILE A 49 -22.38 -3.98 -9.52
CA ILE A 49 -21.00 -3.77 -9.03
C ILE A 49 -20.58 -2.31 -9.18
N ASN A 50 -20.85 -1.67 -10.31
CA ASN A 50 -20.55 -0.25 -10.52
C ASN A 50 -21.39 0.66 -9.63
N ALA A 51 -22.67 0.34 -9.43
CA ALA A 51 -23.52 1.06 -8.48
C ALA A 51 -23.03 0.89 -7.03
N GLN A 52 -22.58 -0.30 -6.66
CA GLN A 52 -22.02 -0.58 -5.35
C GLN A 52 -20.64 0.05 -5.16
N THR A 53 -19.80 0.05 -6.19
CA THR A 53 -18.52 0.78 -6.18
C THR A 53 -18.75 2.27 -6.07
N LYS A 54 -19.69 2.83 -6.83
CA LYS A 54 -20.09 4.23 -6.74
C LYS A 54 -20.66 4.58 -5.37
N LEU A 55 -21.50 3.73 -4.80
CA LEU A 55 -22.07 3.90 -3.47
C LEU A 55 -20.99 3.72 -2.37
N ALA A 56 -19.99 2.87 -2.56
CA ALA A 56 -18.85 2.77 -1.66
C ALA A 56 -18.02 4.07 -1.66
N TYR A 57 -17.80 4.68 -2.82
CA TYR A 57 -17.19 6.01 -2.92
C TYR A 57 -18.07 7.13 -2.35
N GLU A 58 -19.37 6.99 -2.43
CA GLU A 58 -20.34 7.96 -1.88
C GLU A 58 -20.69 7.69 -0.41
N GLY A 59 -20.14 6.65 0.19
CA GLY A 59 -20.24 6.40 1.62
C GLY A 59 -21.13 5.25 2.05
N GLY A 60 -20.78 4.01 1.76
CA GLY A 60 -21.22 2.99 2.68
C GLY A 60 -21.76 1.67 2.16
N VAL A 61 -21.48 1.26 0.95
CA VAL A 61 -21.84 -0.11 0.54
C VAL A 61 -20.59 -0.96 0.36
N LEU A 62 -20.49 -2.00 1.19
CA LEU A 62 -19.44 -3.00 1.05
C LEU A 62 -19.67 -3.84 -0.22
N PRO A 63 -18.61 -4.20 -0.95
CA PRO A 63 -18.74 -5.09 -2.10
C PRO A 63 -19.37 -6.44 -1.72
N LEU A 64 -20.12 -7.04 -2.65
CA LEU A 64 -20.72 -8.38 -2.47
C LEU A 64 -19.68 -9.48 -2.16
N THR A 65 -18.43 -9.26 -2.53
CA THR A 65 -17.29 -10.15 -2.25
C THR A 65 -16.82 -10.09 -0.81
N THR A 66 -17.40 -9.21 0.02
CA THR A 66 -16.95 -8.98 1.39
C THR A 66 -17.75 -9.81 2.38
N THR A 67 -17.05 -10.50 3.29
CA THR A 67 -17.63 -10.99 4.52
C THR A 67 -17.71 -9.83 5.52
N PRO A 68 -18.89 -9.28 5.84
CA PRO A 68 -18.98 -8.02 6.57
C PRO A 68 -18.55 -8.13 8.03
N VAL A 69 -18.77 -9.30 8.64
CA VAL A 69 -18.48 -9.52 10.07
C VAL A 69 -18.08 -10.96 10.32
N VAL A 70 -17.03 -11.13 11.14
CA VAL A 70 -16.65 -12.43 11.72
C VAL A 70 -16.70 -12.29 13.24
N GLY A 71 -17.42 -13.19 13.92
CA GLY A 71 -17.63 -13.12 15.36
C GLY A 71 -18.85 -12.27 15.76
N LYS A 72 -18.87 -11.79 17.00
CA LYS A 72 -19.96 -10.98 17.55
C LYS A 72 -19.39 -9.69 18.11
N PRO A 73 -19.51 -8.57 17.39
CA PRO A 73 -19.00 -7.29 17.88
C PRO A 73 -19.73 -6.86 19.15
N ALA A 74 -18.97 -6.31 20.11
CA ALA A 74 -19.50 -5.82 21.38
C ALA A 74 -20.34 -4.53 21.23
N GLN A 75 -20.20 -3.84 20.11
CA GLN A 75 -20.93 -2.62 19.78
C GLN A 75 -21.46 -2.67 18.34
N ASN A 76 -22.44 -1.85 18.03
CA ASN A 76 -22.90 -1.67 16.67
C ASN A 76 -21.95 -0.76 15.91
N TYR A 77 -21.38 -1.26 14.82
CA TYR A 77 -20.59 -0.46 13.89
C TYR A 77 -21.46 -0.01 12.71
N SER A 78 -21.44 1.28 12.41
CA SER A 78 -21.99 1.77 11.14
C SER A 78 -21.25 1.14 9.98
N PRO A 79 -21.90 0.75 8.86
CA PRO A 79 -21.23 0.33 7.65
C PRO A 79 -20.24 1.38 7.12
N VAL A 80 -20.49 2.67 7.40
CA VAL A 80 -19.62 3.79 7.07
C VAL A 80 -18.69 4.07 8.24
N ALA A 81 -17.38 3.96 8.01
CA ALA A 81 -16.36 4.31 8.98
C ALA A 81 -15.98 5.80 8.88
N LYS A 82 -15.77 6.42 10.03
CA LYS A 82 -15.27 7.80 10.16
C LYS A 82 -14.08 7.82 11.13
N PRO A 83 -12.89 7.37 10.71
CA PRO A 83 -11.76 7.14 11.61
C PRO A 83 -11.44 8.31 12.53
N ALA A 84 -11.45 9.54 12.03
CA ALA A 84 -11.17 10.73 12.85
C ALA A 84 -12.23 11.03 13.92
N ALA A 85 -13.48 10.55 13.75
CA ALA A 85 -14.59 10.77 14.69
C ALA A 85 -14.88 9.55 15.58
N GLU A 86 -14.20 8.45 15.36
CA GLU A 86 -14.45 7.18 16.06
C GLU A 86 -13.18 6.75 16.82
N PRO A 87 -13.06 7.09 18.10
CA PRO A 87 -11.92 6.64 18.89
C PRO A 87 -11.86 5.13 18.98
N LEU A 88 -10.64 4.57 18.99
CA LEU A 88 -10.44 3.14 19.22
C LEU A 88 -10.55 2.78 20.68
N GLY A 89 -11.09 1.60 20.96
CA GLY A 89 -11.00 0.98 22.28
C GLY A 89 -9.53 0.60 22.61
N PRO A 90 -9.20 0.47 23.91
CA PRO A 90 -7.81 0.24 24.37
C PRO A 90 -7.20 -1.09 23.90
N ASP A 91 -8.02 -2.05 23.47
CA ASP A 91 -7.60 -3.37 22.98
C ASP A 91 -8.00 -3.59 21.52
N GLU A 92 -8.30 -2.53 20.79
CA GLU A 92 -8.75 -2.56 19.42
C GLU A 92 -7.60 -2.17 18.45
N ILE A 93 -7.61 -2.78 17.28
CA ILE A 93 -6.84 -2.36 16.11
C ILE A 93 -7.81 -1.91 15.03
N ARG A 94 -7.51 -0.81 14.36
CA ARG A 94 -8.19 -0.45 13.12
C ARG A 94 -7.21 -0.50 11.96
N VAL A 95 -7.55 -1.29 10.94
CA VAL A 95 -6.79 -1.38 9.69
C VAL A 95 -7.56 -0.65 8.61
N THR A 96 -6.91 0.24 7.89
CA THR A 96 -7.49 0.94 6.73
C THR A 96 -6.62 0.68 5.52
N ILE A 97 -7.20 0.19 4.45
CA ILE A 97 -6.53 0.06 3.15
C ILE A 97 -6.47 1.45 2.51
N LEU A 98 -5.30 2.08 2.53
CA LEU A 98 -5.11 3.39 1.88
C LEU A 98 -4.90 3.25 0.39
N GLY A 99 -4.34 2.13 -0.05
CA GLY A 99 -4.17 1.78 -1.44
C GLY A 99 -4.26 0.29 -1.63
N SER A 100 -5.18 -0.15 -2.49
CA SER A 100 -5.47 -1.56 -2.77
C SER A 100 -4.90 -2.03 -4.10
N GLY A 101 -4.38 -1.08 -4.90
CA GLY A 101 -3.96 -1.30 -6.28
C GLY A 101 -2.57 -1.85 -6.43
N ASP A 102 -2.29 -2.20 -7.66
CA ASP A 102 -1.08 -2.75 -8.24
C ASP A 102 -0.21 -1.63 -8.90
N PRO A 103 0.93 -1.94 -9.56
CA PRO A 103 1.77 -0.92 -10.17
C PRO A 103 1.12 -0.14 -11.32
N PHE A 104 -0.02 -0.57 -11.84
CA PHE A 104 -0.75 0.14 -12.89
C PHE A 104 -1.60 1.25 -12.30
N VAL A 105 -1.03 2.44 -12.20
CA VAL A 105 -1.66 3.61 -11.58
C VAL A 105 -3.01 3.94 -12.21
N LYS A 106 -4.04 4.03 -11.40
CA LYS A 106 -5.41 4.38 -11.80
C LYS A 106 -5.92 5.55 -10.98
N ARG A 107 -6.74 6.39 -11.60
CA ARG A 107 -7.36 7.52 -10.89
C ARG A 107 -8.26 7.07 -9.73
N GLY A 108 -8.94 5.96 -9.90
CA GLY A 108 -9.91 5.44 -8.93
C GLY A 108 -9.35 4.42 -7.94
N GLN A 109 -8.04 4.19 -7.94
CA GLN A 109 -7.42 3.20 -7.07
C GLN A 109 -5.97 3.58 -6.81
N ALA A 110 -5.64 3.86 -5.55
CA ALA A 110 -4.27 4.13 -5.12
C ALA A 110 -3.44 2.84 -5.09
N SER A 111 -2.13 2.98 -5.31
CA SER A 111 -1.19 1.88 -5.22
C SER A 111 -0.99 1.43 -3.76
N ALA A 112 -0.30 0.34 -3.59
CA ALA A 112 -0.11 -0.44 -2.38
C ALA A 112 0.13 0.36 -1.09
N SER A 113 -0.82 0.35 -0.13
CA SER A 113 -0.61 0.91 1.20
C SER A 113 -1.67 0.44 2.20
N VAL A 114 -1.23 0.08 3.39
CA VAL A 114 -2.09 -0.31 4.52
C VAL A 114 -1.73 0.53 5.73
N MET A 115 -2.72 1.13 6.36
CA MET A 115 -2.57 1.84 7.64
C MET A 115 -3.12 1.00 8.78
N ILE A 116 -2.37 0.91 9.89
CA ILE A 116 -2.82 0.29 11.14
C ILE A 116 -2.78 1.32 12.25
N GLU A 117 -3.88 1.46 12.97
CA GLU A 117 -4.03 2.26 14.18
C GLU A 117 -4.13 1.33 15.38
N ALA A 118 -3.35 1.56 16.43
CA ALA A 118 -3.47 0.85 17.71
C ALA A 118 -4.28 1.69 18.70
N GLY A 119 -5.19 1.05 19.43
CA GLY A 119 -5.97 1.70 20.49
C GLY A 119 -5.18 1.91 21.78
N ASN A 120 -3.89 2.27 21.67
CA ASN A 120 -3.05 2.62 22.80
C ASN A 120 -3.21 4.11 23.18
N GLU A 121 -2.64 4.53 24.32
CA GLU A 121 -2.72 5.92 24.80
C GLU A 121 -2.12 6.93 23.82
N GLN A 122 -1.13 6.51 23.03
CA GLN A 122 -0.45 7.32 22.04
C GLN A 122 -1.22 7.45 20.73
N HIS A 123 -2.26 6.63 20.50
CA HIS A 123 -2.94 6.50 19.21
C HIS A 123 -1.96 6.31 18.05
N ASP A 124 -1.02 5.37 18.25
CA ASP A 124 0.03 5.11 17.27
C ASP A 124 -0.54 4.70 15.91
N ILE A 125 -0.02 5.32 14.85
CA ILE A 125 -0.36 5.04 13.46
C ILE A 125 0.88 4.49 12.75
N PHE A 126 0.69 3.41 12.02
CA PHE A 126 1.71 2.70 11.26
C PHE A 126 1.28 2.57 9.80
N PHE A 127 2.18 2.86 8.89
CA PHE A 127 2.00 2.55 7.47
C PHE A 127 2.79 1.30 7.10
N PHE A 128 2.17 0.42 6.36
CA PHE A 128 2.81 -0.70 5.69
C PHE A 128 2.69 -0.45 4.20
N ASP A 129 3.82 -0.18 3.56
CA ASP A 129 3.95 0.42 2.24
C ASP A 129 3.27 1.80 2.13
N LEU A 130 3.67 2.58 1.16
CA LEU A 130 3.14 3.91 0.90
C LEU A 130 3.18 4.24 -0.59
N GLY A 131 2.37 3.52 -1.36
CA GLY A 131 2.24 3.69 -2.80
C GLY A 131 1.52 4.97 -3.20
N SER A 132 1.59 5.29 -4.48
CA SER A 132 1.04 6.53 -5.05
C SER A 132 -0.45 6.68 -4.81
N GLY A 133 -0.87 7.82 -4.27
CA GLY A 133 -2.27 8.14 -3.92
C GLY A 133 -2.66 7.81 -2.47
N ALA A 134 -1.84 7.06 -1.74
CA ALA A 134 -2.11 6.68 -0.36
C ALA A 134 -2.19 7.88 0.60
N VAL A 135 -1.32 8.87 0.44
CA VAL A 135 -1.33 10.09 1.26
C VAL A 135 -2.58 10.93 1.01
N ALA A 136 -3.09 10.97 -0.22
CA ALA A 136 -4.35 11.63 -0.52
C ALA A 136 -5.54 10.95 0.19
N ASN A 137 -5.60 9.62 0.15
CA ASN A 137 -6.61 8.84 0.87
C ASN A 137 -6.50 9.03 2.39
N PHE A 138 -5.27 9.03 2.94
CA PHE A 138 -5.03 9.34 4.35
C PHE A 138 -5.56 10.72 4.75
N ASN A 139 -5.27 11.75 3.96
CA ASN A 139 -5.78 13.12 4.20
C ASN A 139 -7.30 13.17 4.18
N GLY A 140 -7.93 12.39 3.30
CA GLY A 140 -9.39 12.24 3.24
C GLY A 140 -10.01 11.69 4.53
N LEU A 141 -9.28 10.86 5.28
CA LEU A 141 -9.72 10.33 6.58
C LEU A 141 -9.73 11.37 7.70
N GLN A 142 -9.14 12.54 7.49
CA GLN A 142 -9.06 13.63 8.46
C GLN A 142 -8.31 13.28 9.75
N LEU A 143 -7.42 12.30 9.69
CA LEU A 143 -6.47 12.01 10.76
C LEU A 143 -5.32 13.02 10.73
N PRO A 144 -4.71 13.37 11.89
CA PRO A 144 -3.62 14.33 11.92
C PRO A 144 -2.37 13.82 11.19
N VAL A 145 -1.90 14.54 10.18
CA VAL A 145 -0.69 14.17 9.43
C VAL A 145 0.56 14.11 10.32
N THR A 146 0.57 14.86 11.42
CA THR A 146 1.66 14.83 12.40
C THR A 146 1.74 13.55 13.22
N SER A 147 0.73 12.68 13.16
CA SER A 147 0.73 11.37 13.84
C SER A 147 1.43 10.28 13.03
N THR A 148 1.75 10.55 11.77
CA THR A 148 2.19 9.57 10.78
C THR A 148 3.72 9.58 10.61
N THR A 149 4.44 8.85 11.43
CA THR A 149 5.92 8.85 11.38
C THR A 149 6.55 7.50 11.21
N LYS A 150 5.77 6.42 11.19
CA LYS A 150 6.30 5.06 11.17
C LYS A 150 5.85 4.37 9.89
N VAL A 151 6.80 4.09 8.99
CA VAL A 151 6.56 3.44 7.70
C VAL A 151 7.37 2.16 7.60
N PHE A 152 6.71 1.06 7.28
CA PHE A 152 7.30 -0.26 7.11
C PHE A 152 7.19 -0.65 5.65
N LEU A 153 8.30 -0.65 4.92
CA LEU A 153 8.34 -1.00 3.51
C LEU A 153 8.57 -2.50 3.36
N THR A 154 7.73 -3.17 2.58
CA THR A 154 7.90 -4.58 2.27
C THR A 154 9.01 -4.81 1.27
N HIS A 155 9.13 -3.92 0.30
CA HIS A 155 10.17 -3.86 -0.70
C HIS A 155 10.20 -2.47 -1.37
N LEU A 156 11.08 -2.26 -2.35
CA LEU A 156 11.34 -0.93 -2.88
C LEU A 156 10.82 -0.71 -4.31
N HIS A 157 9.75 -1.39 -4.72
CA HIS A 157 9.04 -1.04 -5.94
C HIS A 157 8.30 0.30 -5.81
N ALA A 158 8.18 1.01 -6.92
CA ALA A 158 7.63 2.35 -6.94
C ALA A 158 6.17 2.44 -6.43
N ASP A 159 5.38 1.42 -6.67
CA ASP A 159 3.99 1.33 -6.21
C ASP A 159 3.84 1.02 -4.71
N HIS A 160 4.94 0.71 -4.01
CA HIS A 160 4.99 0.51 -2.55
C HIS A 160 5.61 1.66 -1.78
N MET A 161 6.31 2.60 -2.45
CA MET A 161 7.01 3.71 -1.77
C MET A 161 6.79 5.09 -2.43
N GLY A 162 5.99 5.15 -3.50
CA GLY A 162 5.87 6.33 -4.36
C GLY A 162 5.35 7.60 -3.69
N ASP A 163 4.58 7.49 -2.60
CA ASP A 163 4.09 8.64 -1.83
C ASP A 163 4.98 9.03 -0.64
N LEU A 164 6.11 8.36 -0.42
CA LEU A 164 7.00 8.73 0.68
C LEU A 164 7.52 10.17 0.58
N PRO A 165 7.93 10.69 -0.59
CA PRO A 165 8.26 12.11 -0.76
C PRO A 165 7.11 13.05 -0.40
N THR A 166 5.88 12.70 -0.78
CA THR A 166 4.67 13.46 -0.48
C THR A 166 4.40 13.50 1.03
N LEU A 167 4.55 12.37 1.71
CA LEU A 167 4.42 12.30 3.17
C LEU A 167 5.47 13.17 3.88
N MET A 168 6.76 13.06 3.49
CA MET A 168 7.85 13.86 4.04
C MET A 168 7.55 15.36 3.94
N GLY A 169 7.18 15.82 2.76
CA GLY A 169 6.82 17.22 2.52
C GLY A 169 5.60 17.69 3.32
N SER A 170 4.59 16.85 3.45
CA SER A 170 3.37 17.14 4.22
C SER A 170 3.65 17.25 5.72
N ILE A 171 4.43 16.35 6.28
CA ILE A 171 4.85 16.37 7.69
C ILE A 171 5.65 17.63 8.00
N ALA A 172 6.63 17.96 7.16
CA ALA A 172 7.46 19.15 7.32
C ALA A 172 6.62 20.44 7.32
N LYS A 173 5.73 20.59 6.32
CA LYS A 173 4.85 21.75 6.18
C LYS A 173 3.80 21.84 7.29
N SER A 174 3.48 20.75 7.94
CA SER A 174 2.62 20.71 9.14
C SER A 174 3.32 21.18 10.43
N GLY A 175 4.61 21.47 10.38
CA GLY A 175 5.39 21.94 11.53
C GLY A 175 5.91 20.87 12.45
N ARG A 176 5.77 19.58 12.09
CA ARG A 176 6.35 18.46 12.83
C ARG A 176 7.86 18.45 12.67
N ARG A 177 8.58 18.21 13.76
CA ARG A 177 10.06 18.22 13.78
C ARG A 177 10.68 16.83 13.76
N ASP A 178 9.94 15.82 14.21
CA ASP A 178 10.46 14.45 14.25
C ASP A 178 10.55 13.89 12.83
N PRO A 179 11.71 13.29 12.46
CA PRO A 179 11.87 12.62 11.19
C PRO A 179 10.85 11.49 10.99
N VAL A 180 10.62 11.11 9.73
CA VAL A 180 9.89 9.91 9.40
C VAL A 180 10.80 8.71 9.66
N GLU A 181 10.37 7.80 10.53
CA GLU A 181 11.07 6.54 10.77
C GLU A 181 10.63 5.53 9.69
N ILE A 182 11.57 4.96 8.96
CA ILE A 182 11.30 3.92 7.98
C ILE A 182 12.05 2.63 8.33
N TRP A 183 11.35 1.51 8.22
CA TRP A 183 11.89 0.17 8.25
C TRP A 183 11.67 -0.46 6.90
N GLY A 184 12.65 -1.14 6.38
CA GLY A 184 12.52 -1.85 5.12
C GLY A 184 13.68 -2.80 4.90
N PRO A 185 13.63 -3.65 3.87
CA PRO A 185 14.60 -4.72 3.71
C PRO A 185 16.02 -4.22 3.45
N ALA A 186 16.98 -4.98 3.95
CA ALA A 186 18.33 -4.95 3.43
C ALA A 186 18.34 -5.52 2.00
N GLY A 187 19.15 -4.94 1.12
CA GLY A 187 19.36 -5.51 -0.22
C GLY A 187 20.45 -6.57 -0.24
N ASP A 188 20.60 -7.26 -1.36
CA ASP A 188 21.78 -8.14 -1.62
C ASP A 188 23.09 -7.34 -1.63
N THR A 189 23.01 -6.07 -1.99
CA THR A 189 24.11 -5.11 -1.90
C THR A 189 23.64 -3.89 -1.14
N GLU A 190 24.60 -3.08 -0.64
CA GLU A 190 24.29 -1.84 0.08
C GLU A 190 23.39 -0.90 -0.75
N GLU A 191 23.60 -0.82 -2.06
CA GLU A 191 22.85 0.08 -2.95
C GLU A 191 21.38 -0.32 -3.15
N LEU A 192 21.05 -1.59 -2.91
CA LEU A 192 19.70 -2.13 -3.06
C LEU A 192 18.89 -2.14 -1.76
N GLY A 193 19.51 -1.69 -0.66
CA GLY A 193 18.87 -1.68 0.66
C GLY A 193 18.15 -0.37 0.98
N THR A 194 17.36 -0.42 2.04
CA THR A 194 16.56 0.71 2.53
C THR A 194 17.41 1.89 3.00
N LEU A 195 18.62 1.65 3.54
CA LEU A 195 19.51 2.75 3.92
C LEU A 195 20.00 3.55 2.72
N ALA A 196 20.39 2.87 1.63
CA ALA A 196 20.77 3.55 0.39
C ALA A 196 19.57 4.29 -0.23
N PHE A 197 18.42 3.64 -0.29
CA PHE A 197 17.18 4.27 -0.74
C PHE A 197 16.87 5.56 0.03
N ALA A 198 16.89 5.54 1.37
CA ALA A 198 16.64 6.71 2.20
C ALA A 198 17.62 7.86 1.91
N ARG A 199 18.92 7.55 1.82
CA ARG A 199 19.96 8.52 1.48
C ARG A 199 19.73 9.18 0.13
N HIS A 200 19.37 8.39 -0.89
CA HIS A 200 19.10 8.91 -2.23
C HIS A 200 17.80 9.70 -2.29
N LEU A 201 16.77 9.27 -1.59
CA LEU A 201 15.51 10.01 -1.50
C LEU A 201 15.71 11.37 -0.81
N GLU A 202 16.43 11.43 0.30
CA GLU A 202 16.76 12.71 0.94
C GLU A 202 17.55 13.63 0.01
N ALA A 203 18.48 13.09 -0.78
CA ALA A 203 19.22 13.87 -1.77
C ALA A 203 18.30 14.39 -2.88
N ALA A 204 17.36 13.57 -3.37
CA ALA A 204 16.37 14.00 -4.36
C ALA A 204 15.43 15.08 -3.81
N MET A 205 15.12 15.05 -2.52
CA MET A 205 14.27 16.01 -1.81
C MET A 205 15.04 17.26 -1.31
N ALA A 206 16.31 17.42 -1.65
CA ALA A 206 17.16 18.49 -1.10
C ALA A 206 16.58 19.89 -1.33
N TRP A 207 15.98 20.15 -2.50
CA TRP A 207 15.36 21.45 -2.79
C TRP A 207 14.18 21.72 -1.86
N ASP A 208 13.27 20.75 -1.66
CA ASP A 208 12.12 20.90 -0.76
C ASP A 208 12.61 21.13 0.68
N TYR A 209 13.56 20.33 1.15
CA TYR A 209 14.15 20.48 2.48
C TYR A 209 14.81 21.85 2.70
N LEU A 210 15.64 22.31 1.76
CA LEU A 210 16.36 23.59 1.89
C LEU A 210 15.43 24.80 1.77
N SER A 211 14.38 24.71 0.95
CA SER A 211 13.36 25.75 0.83
C SER A 211 12.59 25.98 2.14
N MET A 212 12.57 24.97 3.01
CA MET A 212 11.96 25.04 4.35
C MET A 212 12.89 25.60 5.43
N SER A 213 14.07 26.15 5.07
CA SER A 213 15.02 26.72 6.01
C SER A 213 14.38 27.80 6.87
N GLY A 214 14.50 27.67 8.20
CA GLY A 214 13.81 28.54 9.16
C GLY A 214 12.38 28.12 9.50
N HIS A 215 11.77 27.19 8.77
CA HIS A 215 10.47 26.65 9.14
C HIS A 215 10.60 25.64 10.29
N PRO A 216 9.70 25.69 11.31
CA PRO A 216 9.79 24.78 12.46
C PRO A 216 9.79 23.29 12.11
N GLY A 217 9.13 22.90 11.01
CA GLY A 217 9.02 21.52 10.55
C GLY A 217 10.13 21.05 9.61
N GLN A 218 11.16 21.86 9.36
CA GLN A 218 12.22 21.49 8.41
C GLN A 218 12.84 20.10 8.72
N SER A 219 13.14 19.82 9.98
CA SER A 219 13.70 18.53 10.39
C SER A 219 12.76 17.33 10.17
N GLY A 220 11.45 17.58 10.14
CA GLY A 220 10.44 16.56 9.83
C GLY A 220 10.48 16.04 8.39
N ALA A 221 11.16 16.77 7.48
CA ALA A 221 11.43 16.33 6.11
C ALA A 221 12.60 15.33 6.01
N ARG A 222 13.16 14.89 7.13
CA ARG A 222 14.26 13.91 7.15
C ARG A 222 13.73 12.52 7.39
N LEU A 223 14.56 11.53 7.05
CA LEU A 223 14.30 10.12 7.29
C LEU A 223 15.23 9.54 8.34
N THR A 224 14.71 8.61 9.13
CA THR A 224 15.54 7.69 9.93
C THR A 224 15.25 6.29 9.46
N ALA A 225 16.21 5.66 8.78
CA ALA A 225 16.03 4.36 8.16
C ALA A 225 16.66 3.23 8.99
N THR A 226 15.97 2.10 9.05
CA THR A 226 16.44 0.85 9.66
C THR A 226 16.28 -0.28 8.66
N GLU A 227 17.35 -1.00 8.38
CA GLU A 227 17.29 -2.20 7.53
C GLU A 227 16.88 -3.43 8.30
N VAL A 228 16.10 -4.25 7.62
CA VAL A 228 15.50 -5.48 8.12
C VAL A 228 16.08 -6.67 7.35
N PRO A 229 16.55 -7.74 8.00
CA PRO A 229 16.94 -8.97 7.32
C PRO A 229 15.78 -9.55 6.50
N TYR A 230 16.04 -9.92 5.25
CA TYR A 230 15.05 -10.52 4.36
C TYR A 230 15.07 -12.06 4.37
N ASP A 231 16.03 -12.69 5.00
CA ASP A 231 16.29 -14.14 4.98
C ASP A 231 15.77 -14.89 6.21
N LYS A 232 15.32 -14.18 7.23
CA LYS A 232 14.83 -14.75 8.49
C LYS A 232 13.80 -13.86 9.18
N PRO A 233 12.89 -14.44 9.98
CA PRO A 233 12.00 -13.66 10.84
C PRO A 233 12.78 -12.92 11.93
N VAL A 234 12.40 -11.65 12.19
CA VAL A 234 12.99 -10.84 13.26
C VAL A 234 11.98 -9.82 13.79
N THR A 235 12.01 -9.56 15.11
CA THR A 235 11.27 -8.43 15.68
C THR A 235 11.99 -7.13 15.33
N VAL A 236 11.29 -6.22 14.70
CA VAL A 236 11.83 -4.95 14.16
C VAL A 236 11.35 -3.72 14.91
N TYR A 237 10.27 -3.86 15.67
CA TYR A 237 9.67 -2.78 16.45
C TYR A 237 9.00 -3.33 17.71
N GLU A 238 9.26 -2.67 18.85
CA GLU A 238 8.61 -3.01 20.13
C GLU A 238 8.49 -1.74 20.97
N ARG A 239 7.36 -1.05 20.87
CA ARG A 239 7.05 0.18 21.63
C ARG A 239 5.54 0.28 21.90
N ASN A 240 5.16 0.89 23.00
CA ASN A 240 3.77 1.22 23.36
C ASN A 240 2.81 0.02 23.32
N GLY A 241 3.32 -1.18 23.65
CA GLY A 241 2.54 -2.42 23.62
C GLY A 241 2.32 -3.02 22.22
N VAL A 242 2.88 -2.40 21.19
CA VAL A 242 2.91 -2.92 19.81
C VAL A 242 4.21 -3.65 19.55
N THR A 243 4.12 -4.84 18.98
CA THR A 243 5.25 -5.60 18.46
C THR A 243 5.08 -5.82 16.96
N ILE A 244 6.12 -5.51 16.17
CA ILE A 244 6.12 -5.79 14.74
C ILE A 244 7.31 -6.69 14.42
N SER A 245 7.03 -7.81 13.74
CA SER A 245 8.06 -8.73 13.27
C SER A 245 8.01 -8.81 11.74
N SER A 246 9.17 -8.87 11.11
CA SER A 246 9.28 -9.17 9.68
C SER A 246 9.47 -10.65 9.44
N PHE A 247 9.14 -11.10 8.25
CA PHE A 247 9.39 -12.47 7.78
C PHE A 247 9.71 -12.50 6.28
N PRO A 248 10.50 -13.48 5.81
CA PRO A 248 10.83 -13.62 4.40
C PRO A 248 9.60 -13.85 3.53
N VAL A 249 9.55 -13.21 2.36
CA VAL A 249 8.61 -13.50 1.28
C VAL A 249 9.36 -13.71 -0.03
N ILE A 250 8.67 -14.13 -1.10
CA ILE A 250 9.30 -14.51 -2.37
C ILE A 250 8.81 -13.53 -3.44
N HIS A 251 9.65 -12.58 -3.85
CA HIS A 251 9.28 -11.63 -4.89
C HIS A 251 10.49 -11.24 -5.74
N ILE A 252 10.47 -11.56 -7.02
CA ILE A 252 11.45 -11.26 -8.10
C ILE A 252 12.92 -11.47 -7.72
N MET A 253 13.40 -10.79 -6.68
CA MET A 253 14.77 -10.83 -6.19
C MET A 253 14.81 -10.79 -4.67
N ASN A 254 16.00 -10.99 -4.07
CA ASN A 254 16.19 -10.89 -2.63
C ASN A 254 15.88 -9.46 -2.13
N GLY A 255 15.34 -9.36 -0.91
CA GLY A 255 15.04 -8.09 -0.27
C GLY A 255 13.56 -7.83 -0.01
N ALA A 256 12.64 -8.76 -0.37
CA ALA A 256 11.23 -8.60 -0.01
C ALA A 256 10.92 -9.26 1.34
N VAL A 257 10.12 -8.56 2.16
CA VAL A 257 9.65 -9.03 3.48
C VAL A 257 8.16 -8.77 3.67
N GLY A 258 7.51 -9.64 4.44
CA GLY A 258 6.20 -9.38 5.01
C GLY A 258 6.33 -8.94 6.47
N TYR A 259 5.24 -8.46 7.05
CA TYR A 259 5.19 -8.02 8.46
C TYR A 259 4.03 -8.68 9.21
N ARG A 260 4.28 -9.01 10.47
CA ARG A 260 3.26 -9.35 11.46
C ARG A 260 3.22 -8.26 12.52
N PHE A 261 2.03 -7.70 12.73
CA PHE A 261 1.71 -6.70 13.75
C PHE A 261 0.93 -7.35 14.87
N ASP A 262 1.39 -7.23 16.09
CA ASP A 262 0.73 -7.76 17.28
C ASP A 262 0.49 -6.64 18.30
N TYR A 263 -0.73 -6.54 18.81
CA TYR A 263 -1.13 -5.60 19.85
C TYR A 263 -2.23 -6.20 20.75
N LYS A 264 -1.98 -6.30 22.06
CA LYS A 264 -2.98 -6.78 23.05
C LYS A 264 -3.68 -8.09 22.67
N GLY A 265 -2.95 -9.02 22.04
CA GLY A 265 -3.47 -10.28 21.55
C GLY A 265 -4.34 -10.18 20.31
N ARG A 266 -4.33 -9.04 19.60
CA ARG A 266 -4.82 -8.88 18.22
C ARG A 266 -3.64 -8.95 17.30
N SER A 267 -3.85 -9.47 16.08
CA SER A 267 -2.76 -9.65 15.13
C SER A 267 -3.20 -9.44 13.69
N VAL A 268 -2.31 -8.80 12.93
CA VAL A 268 -2.44 -8.58 11.49
C VAL A 268 -1.18 -9.08 10.81
N VAL A 269 -1.33 -9.87 9.74
CA VAL A 269 -0.23 -10.25 8.85
C VAL A 269 -0.43 -9.57 7.52
N PHE A 270 0.61 -8.90 7.04
CA PHE A 270 0.68 -8.21 5.78
C PHE A 270 1.86 -8.73 4.97
N THR A 271 1.61 -9.23 3.76
CA THR A 271 2.65 -9.90 2.99
C THR A 271 3.48 -8.98 2.12
N GLY A 272 2.94 -7.81 1.71
CA GLY A 272 3.46 -7.16 0.52
C GLY A 272 3.34 -8.10 -0.68
N ASP A 273 4.14 -7.87 -1.71
CA ASP A 273 4.17 -8.71 -2.89
C ASP A 273 4.92 -10.01 -2.63
N THR A 274 4.32 -11.11 -3.07
CA THR A 274 4.89 -12.44 -2.83
C THR A 274 4.30 -13.53 -3.71
N GLN A 275 5.10 -14.49 -4.07
CA GLN A 275 4.59 -15.81 -4.43
C GLN A 275 3.98 -16.51 -3.19
N PRO A 276 3.13 -17.52 -3.38
CA PRO A 276 2.62 -18.32 -2.26
C PRO A 276 3.78 -18.91 -1.45
N SER A 277 3.92 -18.49 -0.18
CA SER A 277 5.06 -18.89 0.64
C SER A 277 4.67 -19.65 1.90
N ARG A 278 5.57 -20.53 2.36
CA ARG A 278 5.43 -21.20 3.66
C ARG A 278 5.63 -20.22 4.82
N THR A 279 6.49 -19.27 4.64
CA THR A 279 6.81 -18.24 5.65
C THR A 279 5.61 -17.40 6.00
N THR A 280 4.74 -17.07 5.02
CA THR A 280 3.44 -16.44 5.27
C THR A 280 2.54 -17.31 6.16
N VAL A 281 2.46 -18.61 5.88
CA VAL A 281 1.67 -19.54 6.71
C VAL A 281 2.27 -19.65 8.11
N GLU A 282 3.61 -19.70 8.23
CA GLU A 282 4.31 -19.72 9.51
C GLU A 282 4.05 -18.43 10.32
N ALA A 283 4.06 -17.26 9.67
CA ALA A 283 3.75 -15.98 10.29
C ALA A 283 2.31 -15.92 10.85
N CYS A 284 1.41 -16.76 10.35
CA CYS A 284 0.05 -16.88 10.86
C CYS A 284 -0.12 -17.90 11.99
N LYS A 285 0.93 -18.66 12.35
CA LYS A 285 0.87 -19.64 13.44
C LYS A 285 0.52 -19.00 14.77
N GLY A 286 -0.21 -19.74 15.59
CA GLY A 286 -0.75 -19.24 16.87
C GLY A 286 -2.04 -18.44 16.72
N GLY A 287 -2.54 -18.31 15.50
CA GLY A 287 -3.73 -17.53 15.15
C GLY A 287 -3.40 -16.13 14.69
N VAL A 288 -4.17 -15.63 13.74
CA VAL A 288 -4.13 -14.24 13.27
C VAL A 288 -5.54 -13.75 13.00
N ASP A 289 -5.81 -12.49 13.35
CA ASP A 289 -7.14 -11.92 13.17
C ASP A 289 -7.37 -11.52 11.71
N LEU A 290 -6.37 -10.90 11.07
CA LEU A 290 -6.44 -10.43 9.69
C LEU A 290 -5.19 -10.84 8.91
N LEU A 291 -5.36 -11.56 7.80
CA LEU A 291 -4.31 -11.82 6.83
C LEU A 291 -4.58 -10.99 5.57
N ILE A 292 -3.77 -9.97 5.34
CA ILE A 292 -3.77 -9.17 4.10
C ILE A 292 -2.68 -9.77 3.21
N HIS A 293 -3.10 -10.38 2.11
CA HIS A 293 -2.21 -11.09 1.20
C HIS A 293 -2.35 -10.54 -0.21
N GLU A 294 -1.21 -10.37 -0.86
CA GLU A 294 -1.18 -10.07 -2.28
C GLU A 294 -2.04 -11.06 -3.08
N THR A 295 -2.72 -10.54 -4.05
CA THR A 295 -3.43 -11.33 -5.04
C THR A 295 -3.39 -10.59 -6.37
N PHE A 296 -2.72 -11.17 -7.34
CA PHE A 296 -2.61 -10.59 -8.68
C PHE A 296 -3.62 -11.28 -9.62
N PRO A 297 -4.13 -10.61 -10.68
CA PRO A 297 -5.02 -11.25 -11.64
C PRO A 297 -4.41 -12.54 -12.19
N SER A 298 -5.22 -13.55 -12.47
CA SER A 298 -4.71 -14.76 -13.12
C SER A 298 -4.12 -14.45 -14.50
N ALA A 299 -3.22 -15.31 -14.98
CA ALA A 299 -2.48 -15.04 -16.21
C ALA A 299 -3.38 -14.77 -17.43
N PRO A 300 -4.51 -15.48 -17.66
CA PRO A 300 -5.42 -15.15 -18.75
C PRO A 300 -6.05 -13.77 -18.63
N VAL A 301 -6.47 -13.39 -17.41
CA VAL A 301 -7.07 -12.08 -17.14
C VAL A 301 -6.02 -10.97 -17.30
N PHE A 302 -4.82 -11.17 -16.78
CA PHE A 302 -3.73 -10.22 -16.93
C PHE A 302 -3.29 -10.07 -18.40
N ALA A 303 -3.18 -11.17 -19.15
CA ALA A 303 -2.87 -11.15 -20.58
C ALA A 303 -3.84 -10.30 -21.38
N GLN A 304 -5.13 -10.47 -21.13
CA GLN A 304 -6.18 -9.70 -21.77
C GLN A 304 -6.09 -8.21 -21.45
N LYS A 305 -5.87 -7.86 -20.16
CA LYS A 305 -5.78 -6.46 -19.72
C LYS A 305 -4.53 -5.73 -20.18
N ALA A 306 -3.40 -6.42 -20.11
CA ALA A 306 -2.11 -5.85 -20.49
C ALA A 306 -1.84 -5.89 -22.00
N GLY A 307 -2.66 -6.64 -22.76
CA GLY A 307 -2.44 -6.82 -24.21
C GLY A 307 -1.17 -7.61 -24.52
N VAL A 308 -0.78 -8.54 -23.65
CA VAL A 308 0.43 -9.37 -23.81
C VAL A 308 0.06 -10.83 -24.07
N PRO A 309 0.96 -11.63 -24.69
CA PRO A 309 0.74 -13.06 -24.82
C PRO A 309 0.56 -13.74 -23.45
N GLU A 310 -0.37 -14.71 -23.36
CA GLU A 310 -0.66 -15.43 -22.11
C GLU A 310 0.57 -16.07 -21.48
N LYS A 311 1.46 -16.63 -22.30
CA LYS A 311 2.74 -17.20 -21.83
C LYS A 311 3.63 -16.16 -21.13
N GLN A 312 3.60 -14.91 -21.56
CA GLN A 312 4.30 -13.82 -20.89
C GLN A 312 3.61 -13.44 -19.58
N ALA A 313 2.28 -13.40 -19.58
CA ALA A 313 1.49 -13.17 -18.38
C ALA A 313 1.71 -14.28 -17.33
N GLU A 314 1.78 -15.55 -17.75
CA GLU A 314 2.13 -16.69 -16.87
C GLU A 314 3.50 -16.48 -16.18
N LEU A 315 4.50 -16.00 -16.91
CA LEU A 315 5.81 -15.72 -16.31
C LEU A 315 5.72 -14.65 -15.23
N VAL A 316 4.99 -13.55 -15.48
CA VAL A 316 4.80 -12.48 -14.48
C VAL A 316 4.07 -13.00 -13.26
N VAL A 317 2.91 -13.62 -13.45
CA VAL A 317 2.06 -14.09 -12.35
C VAL A 317 2.76 -15.21 -11.54
N ASN A 318 3.35 -16.18 -12.20
CA ASN A 318 3.89 -17.36 -11.52
C ASN A 318 5.31 -17.15 -10.97
N TYR A 319 6.03 -16.12 -11.42
CA TYR A 319 7.38 -15.85 -10.96
C TYR A 319 7.44 -14.77 -9.87
N SER A 320 6.48 -13.84 -9.87
CA SER A 320 6.55 -12.66 -9.01
C SER A 320 5.37 -12.55 -8.04
N HIS A 321 4.23 -13.14 -8.36
CA HIS A 321 2.97 -12.84 -7.70
C HIS A 321 2.17 -14.09 -7.31
N THR A 322 1.06 -13.88 -6.61
CA THR A 322 0.13 -14.93 -6.19
C THR A 322 -1.16 -14.85 -7.00
N SER A 323 -1.46 -15.88 -7.80
CA SER A 323 -2.77 -15.98 -8.47
C SER A 323 -3.92 -16.15 -7.46
N PRO A 324 -5.17 -15.81 -7.82
CA PRO A 324 -6.31 -15.92 -6.90
C PRO A 324 -6.53 -17.35 -6.37
N ALA A 325 -6.36 -18.35 -7.24
CA ALA A 325 -6.44 -19.76 -6.84
C ALA A 325 -5.39 -20.14 -5.78
N MET A 326 -4.17 -19.61 -5.93
CA MET A 326 -3.09 -19.85 -4.98
C MET A 326 -3.30 -19.07 -3.69
N ALA A 327 -3.83 -17.84 -3.74
CA ALA A 327 -4.24 -17.08 -2.55
C ALA A 327 -5.26 -17.88 -1.72
N GLY A 328 -6.25 -18.50 -2.36
CA GLY A 328 -7.21 -19.38 -1.68
C GLY A 328 -6.54 -20.55 -0.95
N LYS A 329 -5.48 -21.14 -1.53
CA LYS A 329 -4.71 -22.20 -0.86
C LYS A 329 -3.91 -21.70 0.34
N VAL A 330 -3.34 -20.47 0.24
CA VAL A 330 -2.64 -19.83 1.37
C VAL A 330 -3.63 -19.52 2.48
N PHE A 331 -4.79 -18.92 2.19
CA PHE A 331 -5.84 -18.62 3.18
C PHE A 331 -6.31 -19.85 3.94
N LYS A 332 -6.54 -20.94 3.22
CA LYS A 332 -6.91 -22.22 3.84
C LYS A 332 -5.86 -22.74 4.82
N LYS A 333 -4.57 -22.59 4.49
CA LYS A 333 -3.47 -23.06 5.34
C LYS A 333 -3.18 -22.10 6.50
N ALA A 334 -3.30 -20.81 6.27
CA ALA A 334 -3.06 -19.76 7.28
C ALA A 334 -4.13 -19.77 8.38
N GLY A 335 -5.39 -20.02 8.03
CA GLY A 335 -6.48 -20.14 8.99
C GLY A 335 -6.79 -18.84 9.74
N ALA A 336 -6.57 -17.67 9.12
CA ALA A 336 -6.90 -16.38 9.69
C ALA A 336 -8.40 -16.24 9.96
N ARG A 337 -8.79 -15.45 10.97
CA ARG A 337 -10.21 -15.13 11.24
C ARG A 337 -10.85 -14.45 10.02
N MET A 338 -10.11 -13.57 9.34
CA MET A 338 -10.49 -12.91 8.08
C MET A 338 -9.28 -12.90 7.15
N SER A 339 -9.47 -13.26 5.89
CA SER A 339 -8.47 -13.11 4.82
C SER A 339 -8.85 -11.97 3.91
N VAL A 340 -7.84 -11.29 3.34
CA VAL A 340 -8.02 -10.15 2.44
C VAL A 340 -7.21 -10.38 1.18
N MET A 341 -7.87 -10.33 0.04
CA MET A 341 -7.24 -10.23 -1.26
C MET A 341 -6.89 -8.75 -1.49
N TRP A 342 -5.62 -8.46 -1.64
CA TRP A 342 -5.07 -7.11 -1.78
C TRP A 342 -4.10 -7.07 -2.96
N HIS A 343 -3.72 -5.89 -3.44
CA HIS A 343 -2.84 -5.70 -4.60
C HIS A 343 -3.46 -6.25 -5.89
N LEU A 344 -4.76 -6.05 -6.04
CA LEU A 344 -5.54 -6.50 -7.16
C LEU A 344 -6.15 -5.31 -7.89
N ALA A 345 -6.06 -5.31 -9.22
CA ALA A 345 -6.84 -4.36 -10.00
C ALA A 345 -8.34 -4.54 -9.72
N VAL A 346 -8.94 -3.58 -9.02
CA VAL A 346 -10.37 -3.65 -8.67
C VAL A 346 -11.18 -3.03 -9.79
N ASP A 347 -11.68 -3.88 -10.67
CA ASP A 347 -12.61 -3.53 -11.74
C ASP A 347 -13.49 -4.73 -12.11
N HIS A 348 -14.44 -4.47 -13.03
CA HIS A 348 -15.45 -5.46 -13.39
C HIS A 348 -14.91 -6.72 -14.06
N ASP A 349 -13.74 -6.67 -14.69
CA ASP A 349 -13.15 -7.82 -15.39
C ASP A 349 -12.29 -8.68 -14.47
N THR A 350 -11.77 -8.12 -13.38
CA THR A 350 -10.85 -8.82 -12.47
C THR A 350 -11.50 -9.37 -11.22
N VAL A 351 -12.40 -8.61 -10.58
CA VAL A 351 -12.96 -8.96 -9.27
C VAL A 351 -13.74 -10.27 -9.31
N GLY A 352 -14.62 -10.44 -10.28
CA GLY A 352 -15.46 -11.63 -10.42
C GLY A 352 -14.65 -12.91 -10.62
N PRO A 353 -13.79 -12.99 -11.65
CA PRO A 353 -12.92 -14.14 -11.88
C PRO A 353 -12.01 -14.42 -10.68
N ALA A 354 -11.35 -13.40 -10.11
CA ALA A 354 -10.46 -13.56 -8.97
C ALA A 354 -11.18 -14.14 -7.75
N TYR A 355 -12.39 -13.66 -7.46
CA TYR A 355 -13.20 -14.19 -6.37
C TYR A 355 -13.57 -15.66 -6.59
N GLN A 356 -14.01 -16.02 -7.79
CA GLN A 356 -14.38 -17.41 -8.13
C GLN A 356 -13.18 -18.36 -8.05
N GLU A 357 -12.04 -17.98 -8.61
CA GLU A 357 -10.82 -18.76 -8.55
C GLU A 357 -10.35 -18.98 -7.10
N MET A 358 -10.32 -17.95 -6.29
CA MET A 358 -9.99 -18.05 -4.86
C MET A 358 -10.97 -18.97 -4.13
N ARG A 359 -12.28 -18.80 -4.37
CA ARG A 359 -13.34 -19.61 -3.74
C ARG A 359 -13.28 -21.08 -4.09
N SER A 360 -12.68 -21.46 -5.20
CA SER A 360 -12.48 -22.88 -5.55
C SER A 360 -11.58 -23.62 -4.53
N HIS A 361 -10.81 -22.89 -3.74
CA HIS A 361 -9.88 -23.44 -2.74
C HIS A 361 -10.15 -23.01 -1.29
N TYR A 362 -10.93 -21.95 -1.08
CA TYR A 362 -11.18 -21.39 0.25
C TYR A 362 -12.64 -20.97 0.45
N ALA A 363 -13.29 -21.56 1.44
CA ALA A 363 -14.67 -21.25 1.79
C ALA A 363 -14.82 -20.33 3.00
N GLY A 364 -13.72 -19.93 3.64
CA GLY A 364 -13.74 -19.11 4.86
C GLY A 364 -14.02 -17.63 4.59
N PRO A 365 -14.00 -16.81 5.65
CA PRO A 365 -14.24 -15.36 5.57
C PRO A 365 -13.18 -14.66 4.73
N VAL A 366 -13.62 -13.85 3.76
CA VAL A 366 -12.74 -13.12 2.84
C VAL A 366 -13.34 -11.77 2.46
N THR A 367 -12.44 -10.83 2.15
CA THR A 367 -12.75 -9.53 1.54
C THR A 367 -11.80 -9.30 0.38
N ILE A 368 -12.29 -8.81 -0.76
CA ILE A 368 -11.45 -8.17 -1.77
C ILE A 368 -11.32 -6.70 -1.34
N ALA A 369 -10.10 -6.30 -1.02
CA ALA A 369 -9.83 -4.94 -0.56
C ALA A 369 -10.05 -3.91 -1.68
N GLN A 370 -10.66 -2.82 -1.32
CA GLN A 370 -10.72 -1.58 -2.09
C GLN A 370 -10.07 -0.47 -1.28
N ASP A 371 -9.72 0.62 -1.93
CA ASP A 371 -9.29 1.81 -1.22
C ASP A 371 -10.31 2.18 -0.15
N LEU A 372 -9.82 2.57 1.03
CA LEU A 372 -10.62 2.98 2.17
C LEU A 372 -11.49 1.88 2.80
N THR A 373 -11.26 0.59 2.47
CA THR A 373 -11.80 -0.52 3.25
C THR A 373 -11.21 -0.49 4.66
N VAL A 374 -12.07 -0.58 5.68
CA VAL A 374 -11.69 -0.49 7.10
C VAL A 374 -12.04 -1.79 7.82
N PHE A 375 -11.11 -2.30 8.61
CA PHE A 375 -11.31 -3.44 9.49
C PHE A 375 -11.17 -3.00 10.94
N ASN A 376 -12.26 -3.08 11.72
CA ASN A 376 -12.18 -2.96 13.17
C ASN A 376 -11.97 -4.35 13.77
N ILE A 377 -10.87 -4.54 14.48
CA ILE A 377 -10.43 -5.83 15.04
C ILE A 377 -10.46 -5.76 16.54
N THR A 378 -11.37 -6.52 17.12
CA THR A 378 -11.49 -6.70 18.58
C THR A 378 -11.27 -8.17 18.95
N LYS A 379 -11.23 -8.46 20.24
CA LYS A 379 -11.18 -9.84 20.72
C LYS A 379 -12.33 -10.68 20.15
N ASP A 380 -13.51 -10.12 20.03
CA ASP A 380 -14.73 -10.87 19.75
C ASP A 380 -15.15 -10.83 18.29
N ALA A 381 -14.65 -9.84 17.51
CA ALA A 381 -15.05 -9.66 16.12
C ALA A 381 -13.98 -9.03 15.24
N VAL A 382 -14.08 -9.31 13.94
CA VAL A 382 -13.51 -8.52 12.84
C VAL A 382 -14.70 -7.95 12.06
N VAL A 383 -14.81 -6.64 11.98
CA VAL A 383 -15.92 -5.94 11.30
C VAL A 383 -15.34 -5.19 10.10
N VAL A 384 -15.88 -5.47 8.92
CA VAL A 384 -15.47 -4.81 7.66
C VAL A 384 -16.40 -3.65 7.36
N ARG A 385 -15.83 -2.51 7.05
CA ARG A 385 -16.55 -1.25 6.82
C ARG A 385 -15.90 -0.50 5.67
N GLN A 386 -16.54 0.52 5.17
CA GLN A 386 -15.99 1.43 4.16
C GLN A 386 -15.86 2.84 4.75
N ALA A 387 -14.69 3.46 4.64
CA ALA A 387 -14.56 4.85 5.06
C ALA A 387 -15.19 5.79 4.02
N ALA A 388 -15.92 6.78 4.52
CA ALA A 388 -16.37 7.90 3.70
C ALA A 388 -15.40 9.07 3.87
N VAL A 389 -14.90 9.58 2.77
CA VAL A 389 -13.94 10.69 2.75
C VAL A 389 -14.47 11.87 1.95
N ASN A 390 -14.05 13.07 2.35
CA ASN A 390 -14.25 14.24 1.53
C ASN A 390 -13.10 14.37 0.52
N PRO A 391 -13.33 14.24 -0.80
CA PRO A 391 -12.27 14.25 -1.79
C PRO A 391 -11.53 15.61 -1.91
N VAL A 392 -12.07 16.66 -1.31
CA VAL A 392 -11.46 18.00 -1.28
C VAL A 392 -11.03 18.41 0.13
N ALA A 393 -10.90 17.43 1.03
CA ALA A 393 -10.49 17.70 2.41
C ALA A 393 -9.04 18.22 2.48
N TRP A 394 -8.83 19.25 3.27
CA TRP A 394 -7.48 19.68 3.62
C TRP A 394 -6.86 18.74 4.65
N PRO A 395 -5.53 18.54 4.61
CA PRO A 395 -4.82 17.80 5.63
C PRO A 395 -5.06 18.39 7.02
N VAL A 396 -5.33 17.55 8.00
CA VAL A 396 -5.45 17.98 9.39
C VAL A 396 -4.05 18.12 9.98
N ILE A 397 -3.71 19.32 10.40
CA ILE A 397 -2.48 19.59 11.15
C ILE A 397 -2.76 19.29 12.62
N GLY A 398 -2.09 18.28 13.18
CA GLY A 398 -2.27 17.89 14.58
C GLY A 398 -1.82 18.96 15.56
N THR A 399 -2.32 18.90 16.78
CA THR A 399 -2.00 19.84 17.87
C THR A 399 -0.61 19.61 18.48
N SER A 400 0.00 18.44 18.26
CA SER A 400 1.35 18.13 18.73
C SER A 400 2.42 18.83 17.91
N ARG A 401 2.38 20.16 17.90
CA ARG A 401 3.49 20.97 17.39
C ARG A 401 4.61 20.89 18.42
N VAL A 402 5.78 20.45 18.00
CA VAL A 402 6.96 20.63 18.84
C VAL A 402 7.18 22.14 18.99
N SER A 403 6.98 22.66 20.19
CA SER A 403 7.24 24.06 20.51
C SER A 403 8.75 24.32 20.52
N GLY A 404 9.18 25.42 19.94
CA GLY A 404 10.56 25.86 19.97
C GLY A 404 10.89 26.80 18.82
N PRO A 405 11.99 27.55 18.89
CA PRO A 405 12.41 28.45 17.85
C PRO A 405 12.75 27.70 16.56
N PRO A 406 12.71 28.38 15.40
CA PRO A 406 13.21 27.83 14.15
C PRO A 406 14.65 27.31 14.32
N LEU A 407 14.95 26.17 13.69
CA LEU A 407 16.28 25.54 13.81
C LEU A 407 17.34 26.23 12.94
N ALA A 408 16.93 27.01 11.95
CA ALA A 408 17.79 27.71 11.02
C ALA A 408 17.20 29.06 10.64
N GLN A 409 18.03 29.92 10.06
CA GLN A 409 17.55 31.17 9.47
C GLN A 409 16.80 30.90 8.16
N PRO A 410 15.75 31.67 7.84
CA PRO A 410 15.12 31.60 6.53
C PRO A 410 16.12 31.82 5.39
N VAL A 411 15.90 31.20 4.26
CA VAL A 411 16.68 31.49 3.05
C VAL A 411 16.51 32.94 2.68
N LYS A 412 17.62 33.67 2.48
CA LYS A 412 17.58 35.05 2.02
C LYS A 412 16.96 35.10 0.61
N ALA A 413 16.02 35.98 0.39
CA ALA A 413 15.46 36.21 -0.94
C ALA A 413 16.58 36.64 -1.92
N PRO A 414 16.67 36.04 -3.09
CA PRO A 414 17.65 36.41 -4.12
C PRO A 414 17.46 37.86 -4.56
N ASP A 415 18.56 38.59 -4.78
CA ASP A 415 18.51 40.02 -5.12
C ASP A 415 17.76 40.28 -6.44
N TRP A 416 17.73 39.33 -7.36
CA TRP A 416 17.01 39.46 -8.64
C TRP A 416 15.48 39.47 -8.50
N TRP A 417 14.93 38.98 -7.37
CA TRP A 417 13.48 39.00 -7.14
C TRP A 417 12.92 40.42 -7.14
N ALA A 418 13.67 41.38 -6.59
CA ALA A 418 13.23 42.77 -6.55
C ALA A 418 12.95 43.37 -7.95
N GLY A 419 13.64 42.86 -8.98
CA GLY A 419 13.44 43.35 -10.37
C GLY A 419 12.26 42.67 -11.11
N VAL A 420 11.62 41.64 -10.53
CA VAL A 420 10.53 40.88 -11.17
C VAL A 420 9.27 40.76 -10.29
N MET A 421 9.33 41.22 -9.05
CA MET A 421 8.14 41.23 -8.17
C MET A 421 7.17 42.32 -8.67
N ILE A 422 5.89 41.96 -8.67
CA ILE A 422 4.82 42.94 -8.88
C ILE A 422 4.64 43.67 -7.57
N GLU A 423 4.79 45.02 -7.61
CA GLU A 423 4.53 45.87 -6.45
C GLU A 423 3.02 45.86 -6.14
N ASN A 424 2.67 45.87 -4.83
CA ASN A 424 1.28 45.88 -4.38
C ASN A 424 0.65 47.28 -4.52
#